data_d2ea7ca9f6a4b171a138e0651c20463c
#
_entry.id   d2ea7ca9f6a4b171a138e0651c20463c
#
_cell.length_a   1.000
_cell.length_b   1.000
_cell.length_c   1.000
_cell.angle_alpha   90.00
_cell.angle_beta   90.00
_cell.angle_gamma   90.00
#
_symmetry.space_group_name_H-M   'P 1'
#
loop_
_entity.id
_entity.type
_entity.pdbx_description
1 polymer ?
#
loop_
_entity_poly.entity_id
_entity_poly.type
_entity_poly.pdbx_seq_one_letter_code
_entity_poly.pdbx_strand_id
1 'polypeptide(L)'
;WLFHPERPFWQVPEAKIGTEYTASKLNGELSESSNKLRLFSSYAGEGKEGLTYAQAARWLLSVNGYDDTSAKPKGKDLPSVGAGWLGKLGYIQAQGNNLFETLMLNLTLLQDGVKLWGENQPCWELDEPHSAERTEIALPDNPAQLLTLQSRRLLLNREGETVTGFSLLGGDFFPRENAFAEQMTVWRDPDAKKSKKIGQVTFVPSRHDPAKQFWREFPSVFCEEGESVRKPGVVRWVEMLQNDPDCPLERKRLIRFAISGMKYGDKDFFVNDSFSDSLTFQAALLGELGRRWTVPIRDEIGRCERAAQYVGRLAWELSLAAGDKNDTTAESARTQFYFTIDQPFRLWLQSIDPETDKLDEKADEWQEKARKLAAELGRQMVERAGNAAFVGHRVEVKTGGKKDEKKTVLYTAPKAYNSFLYDLRKLYPKKEGGTA
;
A
#
# COMPACT_ATOMS: atom_id res chain seq x y z
N TRP A 1 -28.95 -9.44 -14.09
CA TRP A 1 -29.70 -8.21 -13.82
C TRP A 1 -29.60 -7.84 -12.35
N LEU A 2 -29.41 -6.55 -12.07
CA LEU A 2 -29.23 -6.05 -10.70
C LEU A 2 -30.40 -6.43 -9.76
N PHE A 3 -31.60 -6.46 -10.27
CA PHE A 3 -32.83 -6.79 -9.54
C PHE A 3 -33.59 -7.99 -10.14
N HIS A 4 -32.82 -9.03 -10.51
CA HIS A 4 -33.45 -10.30 -10.87
C HIS A 4 -34.18 -10.89 -9.64
N PRO A 5 -35.42 -11.41 -9.77
CA PRO A 5 -36.19 -11.84 -8.60
C PRO A 5 -35.56 -13.01 -7.83
N GLU A 6 -34.89 -13.92 -8.51
CA GLU A 6 -34.30 -15.12 -7.92
C GLU A 6 -32.78 -15.04 -7.84
N ARG A 7 -32.11 -14.43 -8.84
CA ARG A 7 -30.67 -14.37 -8.96
C ARG A 7 -30.18 -12.93 -9.26
N PRO A 8 -30.32 -12.01 -8.30
CA PRO A 8 -29.89 -10.64 -8.50
C PRO A 8 -28.34 -10.59 -8.59
N PHE A 9 -27.85 -9.79 -9.53
CA PHE A 9 -26.41 -9.69 -9.81
C PHE A 9 -25.59 -9.41 -8.54
N TRP A 10 -24.72 -10.37 -8.22
CA TRP A 10 -23.79 -10.34 -7.09
C TRP A 10 -24.44 -10.05 -5.72
N GLN A 11 -25.67 -10.48 -5.53
CA GLN A 11 -26.46 -10.31 -4.32
C GLN A 11 -26.97 -11.67 -3.83
N VAL A 12 -27.43 -11.71 -2.59
CA VAL A 12 -28.00 -12.90 -1.95
C VAL A 12 -29.43 -12.60 -1.53
N PRO A 13 -30.46 -13.20 -2.15
CA PRO A 13 -31.87 -12.93 -1.83
C PRO A 13 -32.22 -13.15 -0.36
N GLU A 14 -31.66 -14.18 0.28
CA GLU A 14 -31.90 -14.48 1.69
C GLU A 14 -31.28 -13.46 2.64
N ALA A 15 -30.34 -12.58 2.18
CA ALA A 15 -29.74 -11.54 3.01
C ALA A 15 -30.72 -10.50 3.54
N LYS A 16 -31.99 -10.54 3.12
CA LYS A 16 -33.11 -9.76 3.70
C LYS A 16 -33.26 -9.89 5.22
N ILE A 17 -32.74 -10.95 5.83
CA ILE A 17 -32.74 -11.15 7.28
C ILE A 17 -31.55 -10.46 7.99
N GLY A 18 -30.67 -9.84 7.22
CA GLY A 18 -29.48 -9.13 7.73
C GLY A 18 -29.82 -7.79 8.39
N THR A 19 -28.78 -7.06 8.77
CA THR A 19 -28.95 -5.70 9.29
C THR A 19 -29.29 -4.76 8.14
N GLU A 20 -30.35 -3.99 8.30
CA GLU A 20 -30.79 -3.01 7.32
C GLU A 20 -29.97 -1.71 7.44
N TYR A 21 -29.56 -1.18 6.30
CA TYR A 21 -28.85 0.08 6.17
C TYR A 21 -29.48 0.94 5.06
N THR A 22 -29.33 2.25 5.20
CA THR A 22 -29.77 3.22 4.19
C THR A 22 -28.78 3.33 3.03
N ALA A 23 -29.17 3.99 1.94
CA ALA A 23 -28.30 4.31 0.81
C ALA A 23 -27.05 5.09 1.24
N SER A 24 -27.13 5.89 2.31
CA SER A 24 -25.99 6.64 2.86
C SER A 24 -24.88 5.75 3.43
N LYS A 25 -25.19 4.55 3.93
CA LYS A 25 -24.17 3.56 4.29
C LYS A 25 -23.58 2.91 3.04
N LEU A 26 -24.39 2.63 2.04
CA LEU A 26 -23.95 2.00 0.80
C LEU A 26 -22.93 2.88 0.05
N ASN A 27 -23.19 4.19 -0.03
CA ASN A 27 -22.33 5.15 -0.73
C ASN A 27 -21.18 5.74 0.14
N GLY A 28 -20.99 5.21 1.35
CA GLY A 28 -19.92 5.60 2.24
C GLY A 28 -20.10 6.95 2.96
N GLU A 29 -21.28 7.58 2.89
CA GLU A 29 -21.59 8.81 3.66
C GLU A 29 -21.69 8.54 5.17
N LEU A 30 -22.17 7.35 5.54
CA LEU A 30 -22.17 6.87 6.91
C LEU A 30 -21.10 5.77 7.08
N SER A 31 -20.23 5.93 8.06
CA SER A 31 -19.31 4.87 8.45
C SER A 31 -19.84 4.18 9.71
N GLU A 32 -19.52 2.89 9.87
CA GLU A 32 -19.73 2.05 11.05
C GLU A 32 -21.21 1.88 11.49
N SER A 33 -21.81 2.91 11.97
CA SER A 33 -23.24 2.94 12.35
C SER A 33 -23.83 4.24 11.87
N SER A 34 -25.14 4.32 11.83
CA SER A 34 -25.91 5.52 11.43
C SER A 34 -25.58 6.79 12.21
N ASN A 35 -24.64 6.73 13.16
CA ASN A 35 -24.31 7.83 14.08
C ASN A 35 -23.06 8.64 13.67
N LYS A 36 -22.27 8.18 12.70
CA LYS A 36 -21.04 8.91 12.27
C LYS A 36 -21.21 9.46 10.87
N LEU A 37 -21.75 10.66 10.80
CA LEU A 37 -21.85 11.44 9.56
C LEU A 37 -20.46 11.96 9.17
N ARG A 38 -20.16 11.97 7.88
CA ARG A 38 -19.00 12.70 7.37
C ARG A 38 -19.24 14.20 7.55
N LEU A 39 -18.19 14.90 7.98
CA LEU A 39 -18.24 16.35 8.16
C LEU A 39 -18.44 17.08 6.82
N PHE A 40 -17.83 16.55 5.76
CA PHE A 40 -17.96 17.03 4.39
C PHE A 40 -18.47 15.89 3.51
N SER A 41 -19.63 16.07 2.90
CA SER A 41 -20.29 15.12 2.02
C SER A 41 -20.16 15.55 0.57
N SER A 42 -19.87 14.59 -0.32
CA SER A 42 -19.93 14.80 -1.77
C SER A 42 -21.36 14.79 -2.32
N TYR A 43 -22.33 14.36 -1.50
CA TYR A 43 -23.73 14.26 -1.87
C TYR A 43 -24.56 15.33 -1.17
N ALA A 44 -25.56 15.87 -1.87
CA ALA A 44 -26.48 16.88 -1.33
C ALA A 44 -27.94 16.49 -1.60
N GLY A 45 -28.84 16.89 -0.71
CA GLY A 45 -30.29 16.67 -0.86
C GLY A 45 -30.66 15.21 -1.06
N GLU A 46 -31.51 14.93 -2.03
CA GLU A 46 -32.01 13.58 -2.35
C GLU A 46 -30.88 12.59 -2.72
N GLY A 47 -29.75 13.06 -3.22
CA GLY A 47 -28.58 12.23 -3.53
C GLY A 47 -27.98 11.51 -2.32
N LYS A 48 -28.33 11.90 -1.08
CA LYS A 48 -27.96 11.19 0.15
C LYS A 48 -28.86 10.03 0.48
N GLU A 49 -30.13 10.12 0.10
CA GLU A 49 -31.17 9.19 0.51
C GLU A 49 -31.44 8.10 -0.52
N GLY A 50 -31.04 8.31 -1.77
CA GLY A 50 -31.24 7.36 -2.83
C GLY A 50 -30.12 7.33 -3.86
N LEU A 51 -29.97 6.20 -4.53
CA LEU A 51 -28.98 5.96 -5.57
C LEU A 51 -29.66 5.47 -6.84
N THR A 52 -29.15 5.88 -7.99
CA THR A 52 -29.50 5.23 -9.26
C THR A 52 -28.99 3.79 -9.29
N TYR A 53 -29.56 2.93 -10.11
CA TYR A 53 -29.11 1.54 -10.28
C TYR A 53 -27.63 1.45 -10.67
N ALA A 54 -27.16 2.34 -11.55
CA ALA A 54 -25.75 2.39 -11.95
C ALA A 54 -24.82 2.78 -10.79
N GLN A 55 -25.24 3.70 -9.94
CA GLN A 55 -24.47 4.06 -8.73
C GLN A 55 -24.46 2.90 -7.74
N ALA A 56 -25.63 2.32 -7.45
CA ALA A 56 -25.76 1.19 -6.53
C ALA A 56 -24.93 -0.03 -6.99
N ALA A 57 -24.90 -0.34 -8.28
CA ALA A 57 -24.07 -1.42 -8.83
C ALA A 57 -22.58 -1.19 -8.57
N ARG A 58 -22.06 0.04 -8.74
CA ARG A 58 -20.65 0.36 -8.42
C ARG A 58 -20.36 0.26 -6.93
N TRP A 59 -21.28 0.75 -6.08
CA TRP A 59 -21.11 0.66 -4.63
C TRP A 59 -21.23 -0.78 -4.11
N LEU A 60 -22.02 -1.63 -4.76
CA LEU A 60 -22.08 -3.07 -4.49
C LEU A 60 -20.70 -3.73 -4.59
N LEU A 61 -19.91 -3.38 -5.63
CA LEU A 61 -18.54 -3.85 -5.79
C LEU A 61 -17.65 -3.35 -4.64
N SER A 62 -17.77 -2.05 -4.30
CA SER A 62 -17.00 -1.43 -3.22
C SER A 62 -17.27 -2.07 -1.85
N VAL A 63 -18.54 -2.36 -1.54
CA VAL A 63 -18.93 -3.01 -0.28
C VAL A 63 -18.34 -4.41 -0.18
N ASN A 64 -18.45 -5.22 -1.23
CA ASN A 64 -17.82 -6.56 -1.23
C ASN A 64 -16.30 -6.51 -1.05
N GLY A 65 -15.64 -5.54 -1.69
CA GLY A 65 -14.18 -5.43 -1.65
C GLY A 65 -13.64 -4.79 -0.38
N TYR A 66 -14.27 -3.73 0.11
CA TYR A 66 -13.65 -2.78 1.04
C TYR A 66 -14.47 -2.44 2.28
N ASP A 67 -15.67 -2.99 2.47
CA ASP A 67 -16.49 -2.66 3.66
C ASP A 67 -15.74 -2.97 4.97
N ASP A 68 -16.12 -2.25 6.03
CA ASP A 68 -15.56 -2.41 7.38
C ASP A 68 -16.01 -3.72 8.07
N THR A 69 -15.60 -3.93 9.31
CA THR A 69 -15.91 -5.14 10.08
C THR A 69 -17.32 -5.19 10.67
N SER A 70 -18.22 -4.27 10.32
CA SER A 70 -19.57 -4.20 10.89
C SER A 70 -20.46 -5.39 10.52
N ALA A 71 -20.24 -5.97 9.34
CA ALA A 71 -21.00 -7.14 8.88
C ALA A 71 -20.67 -8.41 9.67
N LYS A 72 -21.67 -9.03 10.28
CA LYS A 72 -21.51 -10.27 11.06
C LYS A 72 -22.06 -11.47 10.26
N PRO A 73 -21.37 -12.63 10.27
CA PRO A 73 -21.89 -13.82 9.63
C PRO A 73 -23.14 -14.34 10.36
N LYS A 74 -24.05 -14.91 9.61
CA LYS A 74 -25.12 -15.76 10.14
C LYS A 74 -24.53 -17.17 10.35
N GLY A 75 -24.87 -17.79 11.46
CA GLY A 75 -24.36 -19.10 11.84
C GLY A 75 -23.54 -19.04 13.12
N LYS A 76 -23.52 -20.18 13.84
CA LYS A 76 -22.83 -20.32 15.13
C LYS A 76 -21.35 -20.66 14.90
N ASP A 77 -20.49 -20.10 15.74
CA ASP A 77 -19.05 -20.41 15.80
C ASP A 77 -18.28 -20.14 14.49
N LEU A 78 -18.83 -19.30 13.59
CA LEU A 78 -18.13 -18.90 12.39
C LEU A 78 -17.19 -17.72 12.65
N PRO A 79 -15.99 -17.71 12.05
CA PRO A 79 -15.06 -16.60 12.21
C PRO A 79 -15.65 -15.31 11.61
N SER A 80 -15.30 -14.15 12.22
CA SER A 80 -15.63 -12.85 11.64
C SER A 80 -14.97 -12.70 10.28
N VAL A 81 -15.69 -12.17 9.30
CA VAL A 81 -15.13 -11.89 7.97
C VAL A 81 -14.11 -10.75 7.99
N GLY A 82 -14.16 -9.88 9.01
CA GLY A 82 -13.31 -8.70 9.10
C GLY A 82 -13.65 -7.69 7.99
N ALA A 83 -12.68 -6.87 7.56
CA ALA A 83 -12.83 -6.02 6.38
C ALA A 83 -13.07 -6.86 5.11
N GLY A 84 -13.63 -6.24 4.08
CA GLY A 84 -13.75 -6.86 2.75
C GLY A 84 -12.40 -7.36 2.24
N TRP A 85 -12.41 -8.36 1.35
CA TRP A 85 -11.18 -9.05 0.95
C TRP A 85 -10.10 -8.09 0.42
N LEU A 86 -10.46 -7.18 -0.50
CA LEU A 86 -9.51 -6.19 -1.05
C LEU A 86 -8.97 -5.24 0.02
N GLY A 87 -9.79 -4.93 1.04
CA GLY A 87 -9.35 -4.11 2.18
C GLY A 87 -8.30 -4.77 3.08
N LYS A 88 -8.08 -6.08 2.96
CA LYS A 88 -7.03 -6.82 3.67
C LYS A 88 -5.69 -6.81 2.94
N LEU A 89 -5.68 -6.45 1.66
CA LEU A 89 -4.55 -6.56 0.77
C LEU A 89 -3.69 -5.28 0.73
N GLY A 90 -2.44 -5.42 0.35
CA GLY A 90 -1.67 -4.38 -0.30
C GLY A 90 -1.86 -4.52 -1.82
N TYR A 91 -3.04 -4.11 -2.31
CA TYR A 91 -3.44 -4.34 -3.69
C TYR A 91 -2.50 -3.66 -4.67
N ILE A 92 -2.05 -4.43 -5.67
CA ILE A 92 -1.17 -3.98 -6.74
C ILE A 92 -1.65 -4.55 -8.08
N GLN A 93 -1.59 -3.73 -9.13
CA GLN A 93 -1.87 -4.13 -10.50
C GLN A 93 -0.84 -3.55 -11.47
N ALA A 94 -0.53 -4.29 -12.54
CA ALA A 94 0.20 -3.78 -13.68
C ALA A 94 -0.75 -3.02 -14.62
N GLN A 95 -0.36 -1.84 -15.11
CA GLN A 95 -1.15 -1.04 -16.02
C GLN A 95 -0.51 -0.97 -17.40
N GLY A 96 -1.30 -1.29 -18.43
CA GLY A 96 -0.96 -1.10 -19.84
C GLY A 96 -1.41 0.26 -20.37
N ASN A 97 -1.19 0.48 -21.67
CA ASN A 97 -1.59 1.73 -22.36
C ASN A 97 -3.12 1.80 -22.60
N ASN A 98 -3.81 0.68 -22.48
CA ASN A 98 -5.26 0.58 -22.64
C ASN A 98 -5.80 -0.56 -21.74
N LEU A 99 -7.12 -0.72 -21.72
CA LEU A 99 -7.78 -1.73 -20.88
C LEU A 99 -7.38 -3.15 -21.27
N PHE A 100 -7.26 -3.47 -22.56
CA PHE A 100 -6.87 -4.80 -23.01
C PHE A 100 -5.47 -5.18 -22.50
N GLU A 101 -4.50 -4.30 -22.69
CA GLU A 101 -3.14 -4.53 -22.18
C GLU A 101 -3.12 -4.66 -20.65
N THR A 102 -3.88 -3.83 -19.94
CA THR A 102 -4.01 -3.92 -18.49
C THR A 102 -4.56 -5.28 -18.08
N LEU A 103 -5.61 -5.78 -18.73
CA LEU A 103 -6.16 -7.09 -18.44
C LEU A 103 -5.14 -8.20 -18.72
N MET A 104 -4.42 -8.15 -19.83
CA MET A 104 -3.41 -9.16 -20.18
C MET A 104 -2.22 -9.16 -19.21
N LEU A 105 -1.75 -8.01 -18.78
CA LEU A 105 -0.68 -7.90 -17.79
C LEU A 105 -1.07 -8.42 -16.39
N ASN A 106 -2.36 -8.52 -16.10
CA ASN A 106 -2.88 -9.05 -14.83
C ASN A 106 -3.55 -10.43 -14.98
N LEU A 107 -3.55 -11.02 -16.17
CA LEU A 107 -4.07 -12.36 -16.43
C LEU A 107 -3.08 -13.40 -15.93
N THR A 108 -2.96 -13.56 -14.63
CA THR A 108 -2.08 -14.58 -14.03
C THR A 108 -2.63 -15.98 -14.31
N LEU A 109 -2.01 -16.70 -15.24
CA LEU A 109 -2.49 -18.01 -15.69
C LEU A 109 -2.23 -19.14 -14.68
N LEU A 110 -1.38 -18.91 -13.68
CA LEU A 110 -1.01 -19.92 -12.69
C LEU A 110 -1.33 -19.45 -11.28
N GLN A 111 -2.05 -20.27 -10.54
CA GLN A 111 -2.20 -20.12 -9.10
C GLN A 111 -0.83 -20.36 -8.44
N ASP A 112 -0.40 -19.44 -7.61
CA ASP A 112 0.88 -19.53 -6.90
C ASP A 112 2.11 -19.74 -7.82
N GLY A 113 2.01 -19.39 -9.10
CA GLY A 113 3.08 -19.53 -10.09
C GLY A 113 3.38 -20.96 -10.52
N VAL A 114 2.63 -21.94 -10.07
CA VAL A 114 2.88 -23.37 -10.31
C VAL A 114 1.62 -24.14 -10.72
N LYS A 115 0.55 -23.97 -9.97
CA LYS A 115 -0.70 -24.73 -10.14
C LYS A 115 -1.62 -24.08 -11.16
N LEU A 116 -2.19 -24.85 -12.05
CA LEU A 116 -3.26 -24.39 -12.92
C LEU A 116 -4.51 -24.05 -12.10
N TRP A 117 -5.24 -23.03 -12.56
CA TRP A 117 -6.53 -22.68 -12.00
C TRP A 117 -7.57 -23.79 -12.28
N GLY A 118 -8.56 -23.90 -11.39
CA GLY A 118 -9.77 -24.68 -11.63
C GLY A 118 -10.65 -24.06 -12.72
N GLU A 119 -11.81 -24.67 -12.97
CA GLU A 119 -12.78 -24.16 -13.92
C GLU A 119 -13.36 -22.81 -13.46
N ASN A 120 -13.40 -21.83 -14.38
CA ASN A 120 -13.90 -20.51 -14.06
C ASN A 120 -15.40 -20.53 -13.79
N GLN A 121 -15.80 -20.16 -12.57
CA GLN A 121 -17.19 -20.09 -12.14
C GLN A 121 -17.39 -18.86 -11.24
N PRO A 122 -17.86 -17.73 -11.79
CA PRO A 122 -18.19 -16.57 -10.97
C PRO A 122 -19.45 -16.84 -10.12
N CYS A 123 -19.60 -16.11 -9.02
CA CYS A 123 -20.68 -16.38 -8.05
C CYS A 123 -22.11 -16.27 -8.63
N TRP A 124 -22.30 -15.56 -9.72
CA TRP A 124 -23.61 -15.46 -10.41
C TRP A 124 -23.90 -16.59 -11.40
N GLU A 125 -22.97 -17.50 -11.63
CA GLU A 125 -23.11 -18.72 -12.44
C GLU A 125 -23.23 -19.98 -11.58
N LEU A 126 -23.26 -19.85 -10.26
CA LEU A 126 -23.56 -20.96 -9.36
C LEU A 126 -24.98 -21.49 -9.63
N ASP A 127 -25.22 -22.78 -9.47
CA ASP A 127 -26.54 -23.41 -9.64
C ASP A 127 -27.56 -22.77 -8.73
N GLU A 128 -27.20 -22.49 -7.47
CA GLU A 128 -28.00 -21.79 -6.49
C GLU A 128 -27.25 -20.58 -5.93
N PRO A 129 -27.90 -19.44 -5.67
CA PRO A 129 -27.31 -18.34 -4.94
C PRO A 129 -26.87 -18.79 -3.54
N HIS A 130 -25.85 -18.13 -2.99
CA HIS A 130 -25.47 -18.39 -1.61
C HIS A 130 -26.64 -18.16 -0.64
N SER A 131 -26.75 -18.98 0.40
CA SER A 131 -27.73 -18.80 1.47
C SER A 131 -27.31 -17.67 2.43
N ALA A 132 -28.26 -17.19 3.24
CA ALA A 132 -27.95 -16.24 4.31
C ALA A 132 -26.99 -16.81 5.34
N GLU A 133 -27.15 -18.09 5.68
CA GLU A 133 -26.25 -18.79 6.60
C GLU A 133 -25.02 -19.28 5.88
N ARG A 134 -23.86 -18.85 6.37
CA ARG A 134 -22.58 -19.37 5.88
C ARG A 134 -22.24 -20.64 6.66
N THR A 135 -22.07 -21.74 5.93
CA THR A 135 -21.78 -23.06 6.52
C THR A 135 -20.32 -23.49 6.35
N GLU A 136 -19.58 -22.83 5.45
CA GLU A 136 -18.21 -23.20 5.10
C GLU A 136 -17.31 -22.00 4.93
N ILE A 137 -16.00 -22.26 4.88
CA ILE A 137 -14.97 -21.28 4.54
C ILE A 137 -14.76 -21.36 3.03
N ALA A 138 -14.80 -20.20 2.34
CA ALA A 138 -14.54 -20.13 0.92
C ALA A 138 -13.05 -20.42 0.63
N LEU A 139 -12.78 -21.32 -0.31
CA LEU A 139 -11.43 -21.64 -0.80
C LEU A 139 -11.42 -21.52 -2.32
N PRO A 140 -11.26 -20.29 -2.87
CA PRO A 140 -11.27 -20.08 -4.31
C PRO A 140 -10.17 -20.86 -5.01
N ASP A 141 -10.51 -21.60 -6.06
CA ASP A 141 -9.57 -22.35 -6.88
C ASP A 141 -9.48 -21.85 -8.33
N ASN A 142 -10.20 -20.76 -8.64
CA ASN A 142 -10.21 -20.12 -9.94
C ASN A 142 -10.33 -18.60 -9.82
N PRO A 143 -9.88 -17.82 -10.86
CA PRO A 143 -9.91 -16.37 -10.81
C PRO A 143 -11.32 -15.78 -10.71
N ALA A 144 -12.32 -16.39 -11.37
CA ALA A 144 -13.69 -15.90 -11.36
C ALA A 144 -14.29 -15.99 -9.94
N GLN A 145 -14.11 -17.10 -9.26
CA GLN A 145 -14.55 -17.28 -7.87
C GLN A 145 -13.82 -16.32 -6.92
N LEU A 146 -12.48 -16.18 -7.06
CA LEU A 146 -11.68 -15.27 -6.25
C LEU A 146 -12.12 -13.81 -6.40
N LEU A 147 -12.29 -13.35 -7.65
CA LEU A 147 -12.65 -11.96 -7.96
C LEU A 147 -14.11 -11.64 -7.65
N THR A 148 -14.99 -12.65 -7.56
CA THR A 148 -16.40 -12.47 -7.23
C THR A 148 -16.77 -12.98 -5.83
N LEU A 149 -15.77 -13.18 -4.96
CA LEU A 149 -15.96 -13.60 -3.57
C LEU A 149 -16.97 -12.71 -2.86
N GLN A 150 -18.05 -13.31 -2.36
CA GLN A 150 -19.09 -12.59 -1.61
C GLN A 150 -18.73 -12.48 -0.13
N SER A 151 -17.69 -11.69 0.17
CA SER A 151 -17.32 -11.40 1.57
C SER A 151 -18.39 -10.63 2.33
N ARG A 152 -19.38 -10.12 1.59
CA ARG A 152 -20.61 -9.52 2.08
C ARG A 152 -21.79 -10.19 1.38
N ARG A 153 -22.71 -10.77 2.17
CA ARG A 153 -24.01 -11.22 1.68
C ARG A 153 -24.98 -10.08 1.85
N LEU A 154 -25.38 -9.47 0.75
CA LEU A 154 -26.22 -8.29 0.76
C LEU A 154 -27.36 -8.40 -0.25
N LEU A 155 -28.41 -7.65 0.02
CA LEU A 155 -29.57 -7.48 -0.87
C LEU A 155 -29.93 -6.00 -0.92
N LEU A 156 -29.95 -5.41 -2.11
CA LEU A 156 -30.35 -4.02 -2.32
C LEU A 156 -31.86 -3.84 -2.17
N ASN A 157 -32.26 -2.80 -1.45
CA ASN A 157 -33.64 -2.38 -1.30
C ASN A 157 -33.94 -1.22 -2.27
N ARG A 158 -35.10 -1.24 -2.94
CA ARG A 158 -35.47 -0.19 -3.88
C ARG A 158 -36.90 0.28 -3.70
N GLU A 159 -37.14 1.54 -4.02
CA GLU A 159 -38.48 2.13 -4.19
C GLU A 159 -38.54 2.75 -5.59
N GLY A 160 -39.42 2.20 -6.43
CA GLY A 160 -39.49 2.55 -7.85
C GLY A 160 -38.14 2.30 -8.55
N GLU A 161 -37.53 3.35 -9.10
CA GLU A 161 -36.22 3.32 -9.79
C GLU A 161 -35.04 3.76 -8.91
N THR A 162 -35.26 3.96 -7.62
CA THR A 162 -34.27 4.44 -6.68
C THR A 162 -33.88 3.35 -5.68
N VAL A 163 -32.59 3.14 -5.46
CA VAL A 163 -32.08 2.28 -4.38
C VAL A 163 -32.00 3.08 -3.11
N THR A 164 -32.79 2.71 -2.11
CA THR A 164 -32.96 3.44 -0.84
C THR A 164 -32.14 2.84 0.31
N GLY A 165 -31.63 1.60 0.13
CA GLY A 165 -30.85 0.92 1.16
C GLY A 165 -30.46 -0.49 0.76
N PHE A 166 -30.02 -1.25 1.75
CA PHE A 166 -29.66 -2.65 1.59
C PHE A 166 -29.68 -3.39 2.91
N SER A 167 -29.86 -4.70 2.86
CA SER A 167 -29.68 -5.59 3.99
C SER A 167 -28.32 -6.29 3.90
N LEU A 168 -27.62 -6.47 5.00
CA LEU A 168 -26.24 -6.91 5.04
C LEU A 168 -25.98 -7.99 6.08
N LEU A 169 -25.25 -9.01 5.66
CA LEU A 169 -24.64 -10.04 6.51
C LEU A 169 -23.17 -10.21 6.15
N GLY A 170 -22.37 -10.71 7.08
CA GLY A 170 -21.03 -11.21 6.79
C GLY A 170 -21.12 -12.45 5.91
N GLY A 171 -20.36 -12.43 4.81
CA GLY A 171 -20.37 -13.48 3.80
C GLY A 171 -19.19 -14.44 3.89
N ASP A 172 -18.64 -14.75 2.74
CA ASP A 172 -17.56 -15.71 2.60
C ASP A 172 -16.32 -15.29 3.38
N PHE A 173 -15.73 -16.23 4.05
CA PHE A 173 -14.43 -16.06 4.72
C PHE A 173 -13.35 -16.78 3.91
N PHE A 174 -12.36 -16.03 3.49
CA PHE A 174 -11.17 -16.57 2.85
C PHE A 174 -10.00 -16.41 3.82
N PRO A 175 -9.42 -17.54 4.33
CA PRO A 175 -8.29 -17.48 5.25
C PRO A 175 -7.12 -16.76 4.59
N ARG A 176 -6.54 -15.81 5.29
CA ARG A 176 -5.47 -14.97 4.75
C ARG A 176 -4.10 -15.63 4.81
N GLU A 177 -3.95 -16.65 5.65
CA GLU A 177 -2.70 -17.35 5.89
C GLU A 177 -2.36 -18.24 4.68
N ASN A 178 -1.23 -17.94 4.02
CA ASN A 178 -0.77 -18.62 2.80
C ASN A 178 -1.83 -18.69 1.67
N ALA A 179 -2.70 -17.68 1.60
CA ALA A 179 -3.79 -17.62 0.62
C ALA A 179 -3.28 -17.21 -0.78
N PHE A 180 -2.32 -17.95 -1.30
CA PHE A 180 -1.57 -17.62 -2.54
C PHE A 180 -2.41 -17.73 -3.83
N ALA A 181 -3.67 -18.15 -3.75
CA ALA A 181 -4.64 -17.92 -4.82
C ALA A 181 -4.77 -16.42 -5.13
N GLU A 182 -4.62 -15.54 -4.13
CA GLU A 182 -4.57 -14.09 -4.35
C GLU A 182 -3.23 -13.67 -4.95
N GLN A 183 -3.27 -13.14 -6.17
CA GLN A 183 -2.09 -12.78 -6.94
C GLN A 183 -1.71 -11.29 -6.86
N MET A 184 -2.63 -10.44 -6.35
CA MET A 184 -2.51 -8.99 -6.41
C MET A 184 -2.05 -8.36 -5.09
N THR A 185 -1.18 -9.05 -4.34
CA THR A 185 -0.71 -8.52 -3.06
C THR A 185 0.71 -8.97 -2.73
N VAL A 186 1.40 -8.19 -1.90
CA VAL A 186 2.66 -8.58 -1.27
C VAL A 186 2.39 -9.48 -0.07
N TRP A 187 3.18 -10.51 0.09
CA TRP A 187 3.12 -11.44 1.20
C TRP A 187 4.27 -11.23 2.16
N ARG A 188 3.99 -11.23 3.46
CA ARG A 188 5.03 -11.13 4.49
C ARG A 188 4.81 -12.15 5.59
N ASP A 189 5.89 -12.56 6.24
CA ASP A 189 5.85 -13.26 7.52
C ASP A 189 5.57 -12.22 8.64
N PRO A 190 4.44 -12.32 9.35
CA PRO A 190 4.08 -11.37 10.40
C PRO A 190 4.98 -11.51 11.64
N ASP A 191 5.61 -12.67 11.85
CA ASP A 191 6.48 -12.94 12.99
C ASP A 191 7.66 -13.84 12.60
N ALA A 192 8.62 -13.27 11.90
CA ALA A 192 9.81 -13.98 11.42
C ALA A 192 10.61 -14.65 12.55
N LYS A 193 10.58 -14.12 13.78
CA LYS A 193 11.24 -14.72 14.94
C LYS A 193 10.56 -16.02 15.37
N LYS A 194 9.22 -16.02 15.37
CA LYS A 194 8.42 -17.21 15.70
C LYS A 194 8.55 -18.26 14.61
N SER A 195 8.45 -17.85 13.34
CA SER A 195 8.59 -18.73 12.19
C SER A 195 9.94 -19.43 12.18
N LYS A 196 11.03 -18.71 12.43
CA LYS A 196 12.39 -19.28 12.56
C LYS A 196 12.50 -20.28 13.70
N LYS A 197 11.81 -20.03 14.83
CA LYS A 197 11.82 -20.94 15.99
C LYS A 197 11.05 -22.23 15.74
N ILE A 198 9.94 -22.14 14.97
CA ILE A 198 9.04 -23.29 14.67
C ILE A 198 9.52 -24.04 13.41
N GLY A 199 10.36 -23.42 12.57
CA GLY A 199 10.79 -23.99 11.29
C GLY A 199 9.72 -23.96 10.19
N GLN A 200 8.63 -23.19 10.40
CA GLN A 200 7.54 -23.04 9.45
C GLN A 200 7.19 -21.55 9.29
N VAL A 201 7.19 -21.08 8.04
CA VAL A 201 6.81 -19.72 7.68
C VAL A 201 5.33 -19.67 7.31
N THR A 202 4.62 -18.71 7.87
CA THR A 202 3.23 -18.42 7.53
C THR A 202 3.16 -17.02 6.95
N PHE A 203 2.80 -16.90 5.68
CA PHE A 203 2.67 -15.62 5.01
C PHE A 203 1.26 -15.06 5.15
N VAL A 204 1.16 -13.75 5.29
CA VAL A 204 -0.11 -13.01 5.26
C VAL A 204 0.01 -11.82 4.30
N PRO A 205 -1.12 -11.32 3.73
CA PRO A 205 -1.11 -10.13 2.91
C PRO A 205 -0.55 -8.93 3.67
N SER A 206 0.27 -8.12 3.02
CA SER A 206 0.85 -6.89 3.58
C SER A 206 0.15 -5.68 3.01
N ARG A 207 -0.67 -5.00 3.81
CA ARG A 207 -1.25 -3.70 3.41
C ARG A 207 -0.15 -2.68 3.15
N HIS A 208 -0.36 -1.81 2.17
CA HIS A 208 0.49 -0.65 1.96
C HIS A 208 0.31 0.38 3.07
N ASP A 209 1.38 1.10 3.37
CA ASP A 209 1.34 2.21 4.34
C ASP A 209 1.06 3.52 3.58
N PRO A 210 -0.09 4.18 3.78
CA PRO A 210 -0.43 5.42 3.08
C PRO A 210 0.53 6.59 3.36
N ALA A 211 1.35 6.49 4.41
CA ALA A 211 2.37 7.48 4.71
C ALA A 211 3.68 7.26 3.94
N LYS A 212 3.78 6.16 3.17
CA LYS A 212 4.96 5.83 2.38
C LYS A 212 4.69 5.97 0.90
N GLN A 213 5.61 6.59 0.18
CA GLN A 213 5.65 6.60 -1.29
C GLN A 213 5.92 5.17 -1.79
N PHE A 214 5.26 4.74 -2.84
CA PHE A 214 5.33 3.38 -3.34
C PHE A 214 6.74 2.91 -3.71
N TRP A 215 7.59 3.79 -4.23
CA TRP A 215 8.98 3.43 -4.54
C TRP A 215 9.77 2.94 -3.32
N ARG A 216 9.39 3.32 -2.10
CA ARG A 216 10.03 2.84 -0.86
C ARG A 216 9.70 1.37 -0.56
N GLU A 217 8.64 0.84 -1.17
CA GLU A 217 8.27 -0.56 -1.09
C GLU A 217 8.87 -1.40 -2.22
N PHE A 218 9.65 -0.79 -3.13
CA PHE A 218 10.28 -1.48 -4.26
C PHE A 218 10.99 -2.79 -3.86
N PRO A 219 11.77 -2.84 -2.76
CA PRO A 219 12.44 -4.08 -2.36
C PRO A 219 11.48 -5.22 -2.06
N SER A 220 10.37 -4.98 -1.38
CA SER A 220 9.39 -6.00 -1.00
C SER A 220 8.47 -6.42 -2.15
N VAL A 221 8.29 -5.54 -3.15
CA VAL A 221 7.38 -5.78 -4.27
C VAL A 221 8.08 -6.42 -5.46
N PHE A 222 9.29 -5.95 -5.80
CA PHE A 222 9.97 -6.29 -7.06
C PHE A 222 11.29 -7.05 -6.90
N CYS A 223 11.88 -7.07 -5.68
CA CYS A 223 13.12 -7.80 -5.44
C CYS A 223 12.87 -9.30 -5.29
N GLU A 224 13.96 -10.07 -5.26
CA GLU A 224 13.90 -11.51 -5.06
C GLU A 224 13.21 -11.87 -3.75
N GLU A 225 12.54 -13.03 -3.76
CA GLU A 225 11.88 -13.59 -2.59
C GLU A 225 12.90 -13.94 -1.50
N GLY A 226 12.60 -13.54 -0.28
CA GLY A 226 13.37 -13.88 0.91
C GLY A 226 12.61 -14.79 1.86
N GLU A 227 13.24 -15.17 2.95
CA GLU A 227 12.63 -16.05 3.96
C GLU A 227 11.34 -15.44 4.59
N SER A 228 11.15 -14.12 4.52
CA SER A 228 10.07 -13.41 5.19
C SER A 228 9.17 -12.56 4.28
N VAL A 229 9.48 -12.47 2.99
CA VAL A 229 8.73 -11.70 2.00
C VAL A 229 8.62 -12.48 0.71
N ARG A 230 7.44 -12.45 0.10
CA ARG A 230 7.14 -13.07 -1.19
C ARG A 230 6.49 -12.07 -2.11
N LYS A 231 6.99 -11.99 -3.36
CA LYS A 231 6.47 -11.10 -4.40
C LYS A 231 5.00 -11.36 -4.74
N PRO A 232 4.25 -10.34 -5.20
CA PRO A 232 2.94 -10.54 -5.79
C PRO A 232 3.00 -11.46 -7.02
N GLY A 233 1.97 -12.28 -7.20
CA GLY A 233 1.86 -13.14 -8.39
C GLY A 233 1.82 -12.35 -9.69
N VAL A 234 1.17 -11.19 -9.72
CA VAL A 234 1.15 -10.29 -10.88
C VAL A 234 2.55 -9.79 -11.27
N VAL A 235 3.43 -9.54 -10.32
CA VAL A 235 4.81 -9.15 -10.61
C VAL A 235 5.57 -10.33 -11.21
N ARG A 236 5.42 -11.53 -10.65
CA ARG A 236 5.99 -12.77 -11.22
C ARG A 236 5.46 -13.07 -12.62
N TRP A 237 4.18 -12.82 -12.86
CA TRP A 237 3.57 -12.98 -14.17
C TRP A 237 4.23 -12.04 -15.21
N VAL A 238 4.39 -10.76 -14.89
CA VAL A 238 5.08 -9.81 -15.79
C VAL A 238 6.56 -10.17 -15.97
N GLU A 239 7.23 -10.67 -14.93
CA GLU A 239 8.60 -11.18 -14.99
C GLU A 239 8.71 -12.39 -15.95
N MET A 240 7.76 -13.32 -15.90
CA MET A 240 7.68 -14.43 -16.85
C MET A 240 7.49 -13.95 -18.28
N LEU A 241 6.53 -13.03 -18.51
CA LEU A 241 6.31 -12.44 -19.84
C LEU A 241 7.56 -11.73 -20.36
N GLN A 242 8.32 -11.04 -19.51
CA GLN A 242 9.55 -10.34 -19.91
C GLN A 242 10.69 -11.32 -20.27
N ASN A 243 10.74 -12.50 -19.64
CA ASN A 243 11.77 -13.49 -19.87
C ASN A 243 11.40 -14.50 -20.97
N ASP A 244 10.15 -14.52 -21.43
CA ASP A 244 9.69 -15.39 -22.50
C ASP A 244 10.23 -14.90 -23.86
N PRO A 245 10.96 -15.72 -24.62
CA PRO A 245 11.52 -15.33 -25.91
C PRO A 245 10.45 -15.01 -26.97
N ASP A 246 9.27 -15.59 -26.84
CA ASP A 246 8.15 -15.40 -27.76
C ASP A 246 7.19 -14.28 -27.30
N CYS A 247 7.48 -13.63 -26.17
CA CYS A 247 6.64 -12.58 -25.62
C CYS A 247 6.80 -11.25 -26.38
N PRO A 248 5.69 -10.61 -26.80
CA PRO A 248 5.70 -9.32 -27.47
C PRO A 248 6.02 -8.13 -26.54
N LEU A 249 6.32 -8.36 -25.29
CA LEU A 249 6.61 -7.28 -24.33
C LEU A 249 7.99 -6.69 -24.61
N GLU A 250 8.03 -5.51 -25.22
CA GLU A 250 9.28 -4.82 -25.55
C GLU A 250 10.12 -4.54 -24.29
N ARG A 251 11.42 -4.81 -24.34
CA ARG A 251 12.35 -4.63 -23.20
C ARG A 251 12.39 -3.18 -22.68
N LYS A 252 12.37 -2.21 -23.58
CA LYS A 252 12.38 -0.79 -23.23
C LYS A 252 11.01 -0.20 -22.93
N ARG A 253 9.98 -1.02 -22.95
CA ARG A 253 8.62 -0.60 -22.61
C ARG A 253 8.58 -0.14 -21.15
N LEU A 254 8.01 1.04 -20.93
CA LEU A 254 7.66 1.49 -19.61
C LEU A 254 6.42 0.72 -19.12
N ILE A 255 6.54 0.10 -17.96
CA ILE A 255 5.43 -0.55 -17.27
C ILE A 255 5.11 0.24 -16.01
N ARG A 256 3.83 0.42 -15.75
CA ARG A 256 3.35 1.10 -14.56
C ARG A 256 2.69 0.10 -13.62
N PHE A 257 3.14 0.03 -12.40
CA PHE A 257 2.44 -0.65 -11.32
C PHE A 257 1.70 0.37 -10.48
N ALA A 258 0.40 0.14 -10.27
CA ALA A 258 -0.44 0.98 -9.44
C ALA A 258 -0.84 0.21 -8.19
N ILE A 259 -0.83 0.90 -7.06
CA ILE A 259 -1.33 0.40 -5.78
C ILE A 259 -2.56 1.20 -5.37
N SER A 260 -3.46 0.54 -4.68
CA SER A 260 -4.57 1.19 -3.99
C SER A 260 -4.86 0.48 -2.68
N GLY A 261 -5.43 1.22 -1.74
CA GLY A 261 -5.77 0.66 -0.44
C GLY A 261 -6.71 1.55 0.34
N MET A 262 -7.24 0.98 1.42
CA MET A 262 -8.06 1.67 2.39
C MET A 262 -7.32 1.79 3.72
N LYS A 263 -7.40 2.95 4.34
CA LYS A 263 -6.98 3.15 5.72
C LYS A 263 -8.17 2.97 6.63
N TYR A 264 -8.14 1.90 7.40
CA TYR A 264 -9.17 1.62 8.40
C TYR A 264 -8.81 2.22 9.75
N GLY A 265 -9.83 2.45 10.57
CA GLY A 265 -9.68 2.76 11.99
C GLY A 265 -9.28 1.54 12.83
N ASP A 266 -9.38 1.68 14.15
CA ASP A 266 -9.06 0.58 15.06
C ASP A 266 -9.91 -0.65 14.75
N LYS A 267 -9.28 -1.83 14.71
CA LYS A 267 -9.91 -3.13 14.39
C LYS A 267 -10.71 -3.16 13.08
N ASP A 268 -10.35 -2.31 12.14
CA ASP A 268 -11.03 -2.17 10.85
C ASP A 268 -12.52 -1.76 10.94
N PHE A 269 -12.94 -1.07 12.00
CA PHE A 269 -14.34 -0.73 12.21
C PHE A 269 -14.91 0.34 11.27
N PHE A 270 -14.07 1.15 10.64
CA PHE A 270 -14.52 2.17 9.71
C PHE A 270 -13.40 2.54 8.73
N VAL A 271 -13.80 2.96 7.54
CA VAL A 271 -12.86 3.46 6.54
C VAL A 271 -12.55 4.91 6.84
N ASN A 272 -11.30 5.21 7.20
CA ASN A 272 -10.82 6.56 7.45
C ASN A 272 -10.52 7.31 6.16
N ASP A 273 -9.85 6.63 5.22
CA ASP A 273 -9.34 7.23 4.00
C ASP A 273 -9.08 6.17 2.94
N SER A 274 -8.95 6.59 1.70
CA SER A 274 -8.49 5.78 0.58
C SER A 274 -7.27 6.43 -0.06
N PHE A 275 -6.34 5.63 -0.53
CA PHE A 275 -5.12 6.13 -1.16
C PHE A 275 -4.77 5.32 -2.40
N SER A 276 -4.03 5.95 -3.28
CA SER A 276 -3.45 5.30 -4.45
C SER A 276 -2.08 5.90 -4.74
N ASP A 277 -1.20 5.09 -5.29
CA ASP A 277 0.10 5.53 -5.79
C ASP A 277 0.50 4.65 -6.98
N SER A 278 1.55 5.01 -7.69
CA SER A 278 2.03 4.21 -8.81
C SER A 278 3.53 4.40 -9.03
N LEU A 279 4.16 3.39 -9.60
CA LEU A 279 5.57 3.40 -9.94
C LEU A 279 5.75 2.94 -11.38
N THR A 280 6.53 3.70 -12.16
CA THR A 280 6.78 3.42 -13.57
C THR A 280 8.28 3.21 -13.80
N PHE A 281 8.63 2.14 -14.50
CA PHE A 281 10.02 1.83 -14.87
C PHE A 281 10.06 0.93 -16.11
N GLN A 282 11.23 0.68 -16.67
CA GLN A 282 11.37 -0.19 -17.84
C GLN A 282 11.09 -1.65 -17.46
N ALA A 283 10.28 -2.35 -18.26
CA ALA A 283 9.90 -3.74 -18.03
C ALA A 283 11.13 -4.66 -17.90
N ALA A 284 12.22 -4.35 -18.61
CA ALA A 284 13.49 -5.07 -18.52
C ALA A 284 14.09 -5.12 -17.09
N LEU A 285 13.69 -4.22 -16.17
CA LEU A 285 14.10 -4.30 -14.76
C LEU A 285 13.52 -5.53 -14.05
N LEU A 286 12.43 -6.11 -14.55
CA LEU A 286 11.84 -7.34 -14.01
C LEU A 286 12.44 -8.60 -14.65
N GLY A 287 13.12 -8.48 -15.79
CA GLY A 287 13.76 -9.59 -16.48
C GLY A 287 15.16 -9.94 -15.94
N GLU A 288 15.82 -10.87 -16.61
CA GLU A 288 17.19 -11.31 -16.24
C GLU A 288 18.19 -10.17 -16.19
N LEU A 289 18.12 -9.22 -17.14
CA LEU A 289 18.98 -8.04 -17.16
C LEU A 289 18.77 -7.11 -15.95
N GLY A 290 17.57 -7.11 -15.40
CA GLY A 290 17.20 -6.31 -14.24
C GLY A 290 17.72 -6.87 -12.91
N ARG A 291 18.02 -8.17 -12.82
CA ARG A 291 18.46 -8.79 -11.55
C ARG A 291 19.64 -8.09 -10.93
N ARG A 292 20.62 -7.65 -11.73
CA ARG A 292 21.78 -6.91 -11.25
C ARG A 292 21.47 -5.53 -10.65
N TRP A 293 20.28 -4.95 -10.97
CA TRP A 293 19.82 -3.64 -10.49
C TRP A 293 19.09 -3.71 -9.15
N THR A 294 18.60 -4.88 -8.77
CA THR A 294 17.80 -5.08 -7.55
C THR A 294 18.52 -4.59 -6.29
N VAL A 295 19.78 -5.00 -6.11
CA VAL A 295 20.58 -4.61 -4.94
C VAL A 295 20.94 -3.12 -4.97
N PRO A 296 21.47 -2.55 -6.07
CA PRO A 296 21.71 -1.11 -6.15
C PRO A 296 20.49 -0.24 -5.86
N ILE A 297 19.35 -0.54 -6.46
CA ILE A 297 18.10 0.23 -6.21
C ILE A 297 17.69 0.13 -4.73
N ARG A 298 17.72 -1.05 -4.14
CA ARG A 298 17.47 -1.23 -2.70
C ARG A 298 18.41 -0.42 -1.82
N ASP A 299 19.68 -0.42 -2.16
CA ASP A 299 20.71 0.30 -1.39
C ASP A 299 20.49 1.81 -1.46
N GLU A 300 20.08 2.35 -2.63
CA GLU A 300 19.75 3.76 -2.78
C GLU A 300 18.49 4.14 -2.01
N ILE A 301 17.45 3.27 -1.95
CA ILE A 301 16.31 3.47 -1.07
C ILE A 301 16.76 3.53 0.39
N GLY A 302 17.61 2.59 0.82
CA GLY A 302 18.17 2.59 2.17
C GLY A 302 19.01 3.85 2.49
N ARG A 303 19.70 4.42 1.49
CA ARG A 303 20.40 5.72 1.64
C ARG A 303 19.39 6.86 1.81
N CYS A 304 18.32 6.88 1.04
CA CYS A 304 17.24 7.87 1.21
C CYS A 304 16.63 7.82 2.62
N GLU A 305 16.41 6.63 3.16
CA GLU A 305 15.88 6.45 4.53
C GLU A 305 16.85 6.99 5.58
N ARG A 306 18.16 6.72 5.43
CA ARG A 306 19.18 7.29 6.32
C ARG A 306 19.27 8.82 6.20
N ALA A 307 19.20 9.37 4.97
CA ALA A 307 19.16 10.80 4.75
C ALA A 307 17.94 11.45 5.42
N ALA A 308 16.77 10.83 5.33
CA ALA A 308 15.55 11.28 6.04
C ALA A 308 15.78 11.32 7.58
N GLN A 309 16.48 10.33 8.14
CA GLN A 309 16.81 10.31 9.57
C GLN A 309 17.77 11.47 9.93
N TYR A 310 18.74 11.77 9.07
CA TYR A 310 19.65 12.90 9.30
C TYR A 310 18.95 14.26 9.22
N VAL A 311 18.03 14.41 8.26
CA VAL A 311 17.18 15.61 8.16
C VAL A 311 16.29 15.75 9.40
N GLY A 312 15.64 14.66 9.83
CA GLY A 312 14.83 14.66 11.06
C GLY A 312 15.65 14.99 12.30
N ARG A 313 16.87 14.45 12.42
CA ARG A 313 17.77 14.77 13.52
C ARG A 313 18.19 16.25 13.48
N LEU A 314 18.51 16.81 12.32
CA LEU A 314 18.80 18.24 12.18
C LEU A 314 17.64 19.08 12.70
N ALA A 315 16.38 18.79 12.29
CA ALA A 315 15.20 19.52 12.76
C ALA A 315 15.04 19.46 14.27
N TRP A 316 15.22 18.29 14.85
CA TRP A 316 15.15 18.09 16.30
C TRP A 316 16.26 18.85 17.04
N GLU A 317 17.51 18.80 16.56
CA GLU A 317 18.62 19.56 17.17
C GLU A 317 18.44 21.08 17.05
N LEU A 318 17.84 21.57 15.95
CA LEU A 318 17.48 22.97 15.79
C LEU A 318 16.36 23.39 16.77
N SER A 319 15.37 22.55 17.00
CA SER A 319 14.32 22.77 17.99
C SER A 319 14.91 22.87 19.40
N LEU A 320 15.79 21.95 19.78
CA LEU A 320 16.52 22.01 21.06
C LEU A 320 17.37 23.25 21.18
N ALA A 321 18.05 23.66 20.11
CA ALA A 321 18.87 24.89 20.08
C ALA A 321 18.04 26.15 20.27
N ALA A 322 16.79 26.15 19.81
CA ALA A 322 15.82 27.24 20.05
C ALA A 322 15.18 27.21 21.45
N GLY A 323 15.43 26.15 22.26
CA GLY A 323 14.84 25.96 23.59
C GLY A 323 13.48 25.24 23.59
N ASP A 324 13.04 24.74 22.44
CA ASP A 324 11.84 23.93 22.30
C ASP A 324 12.15 22.43 22.40
N LYS A 325 11.30 21.65 23.04
CA LYS A 325 11.42 20.20 23.22
C LYS A 325 10.38 19.41 22.41
N ASN A 326 9.92 19.99 21.32
CA ASN A 326 8.87 19.36 20.52
C ASN A 326 9.43 18.25 19.60
N ASP A 327 9.07 17.00 19.86
CA ASP A 327 9.53 15.83 19.09
C ASP A 327 8.87 15.73 17.70
N THR A 328 7.77 16.45 17.44
CA THR A 328 7.05 16.40 16.16
C THR A 328 7.84 17.03 15.00
N THR A 329 8.81 17.92 15.31
CA THR A 329 9.64 18.59 14.30
C THR A 329 10.45 17.59 13.46
N ALA A 330 10.97 16.53 14.07
CA ALA A 330 11.74 15.51 13.39
C ALA A 330 10.88 14.74 12.36
N GLU A 331 9.64 14.38 12.71
CA GLU A 331 8.74 13.66 11.82
C GLU A 331 8.29 14.53 10.65
N SER A 332 7.93 15.77 10.92
CA SER A 332 7.57 16.75 9.89
C SER A 332 8.70 16.95 8.89
N ALA A 333 9.93 17.05 9.37
CA ALA A 333 11.10 17.22 8.52
C ALA A 333 11.39 15.98 7.65
N ARG A 334 11.22 14.76 8.20
CA ARG A 334 11.32 13.52 7.42
C ARG A 334 10.27 13.48 6.32
N THR A 335 9.03 13.81 6.63
CA THR A 335 7.94 13.88 5.66
C THR A 335 8.25 14.87 4.54
N GLN A 336 8.74 16.07 4.88
CA GLN A 336 9.14 17.08 3.91
C GLN A 336 10.28 16.59 3.01
N PHE A 337 11.26 15.90 3.57
CA PHE A 337 12.35 15.31 2.77
C PHE A 337 11.84 14.27 1.79
N TYR A 338 10.99 13.33 2.22
CA TYR A 338 10.41 12.34 1.33
C TYR A 338 9.58 12.98 0.22
N PHE A 339 8.82 14.03 0.53
CA PHE A 339 8.10 14.80 -0.49
C PHE A 339 9.07 15.44 -1.50
N THR A 340 10.19 15.98 -1.03
CA THR A 340 11.19 16.64 -1.88
C THR A 340 11.88 15.67 -2.84
N ILE A 341 12.15 14.44 -2.42
CA ILE A 341 12.86 13.45 -3.25
C ILE A 341 11.93 12.53 -4.05
N ASP A 342 10.63 12.54 -3.81
CA ASP A 342 9.67 11.61 -4.41
C ASP A 342 9.74 11.61 -5.94
N GLN A 343 9.39 12.72 -6.58
CA GLN A 343 9.41 12.82 -8.03
C GLN A 343 10.83 12.65 -8.62
N PRO A 344 11.91 13.26 -8.06
CA PRO A 344 13.26 12.99 -8.48
C PRO A 344 13.67 11.51 -8.47
N PHE A 345 13.28 10.74 -7.44
CA PHE A 345 13.59 9.31 -7.37
C PHE A 345 12.84 8.51 -8.43
N ARG A 346 11.55 8.79 -8.62
CA ARG A 346 10.71 8.13 -9.65
C ARG A 346 11.28 8.34 -11.05
N LEU A 347 11.69 9.55 -11.37
CA LEU A 347 12.32 9.87 -12.67
C LEU A 347 13.67 9.17 -12.86
N TRP A 348 14.48 9.11 -11.81
CA TRP A 348 15.74 8.36 -11.84
C TRP A 348 15.50 6.87 -12.08
N LEU A 349 14.59 6.24 -11.34
CA LEU A 349 14.24 4.83 -11.50
C LEU A 349 13.68 4.54 -12.91
N GLN A 350 12.82 5.40 -13.42
CA GLN A 350 12.26 5.29 -14.76
C GLN A 350 13.33 5.43 -15.85
N SER A 351 14.38 6.18 -15.61
CA SER A 351 15.46 6.42 -16.57
C SER A 351 16.46 5.27 -16.67
N ILE A 352 16.42 4.29 -15.77
CA ILE A 352 17.35 3.15 -15.80
C ILE A 352 17.06 2.26 -17.00
N ASP A 353 18.04 2.12 -17.89
CA ASP A 353 18.03 1.13 -18.96
C ASP A 353 18.96 -0.05 -18.55
N PRO A 354 18.39 -1.20 -18.16
CA PRO A 354 19.18 -2.34 -17.69
C PRO A 354 20.16 -2.90 -18.73
N GLU A 355 19.94 -2.62 -20.01
CA GLU A 355 20.77 -3.13 -21.09
C GLU A 355 22.03 -2.26 -21.30
N THR A 356 21.89 -0.94 -21.26
CA THR A 356 22.93 -0.01 -21.67
C THR A 356 23.61 0.73 -20.52
N ASP A 357 22.90 0.92 -19.38
CA ASP A 357 23.41 1.71 -18.27
C ASP A 357 24.42 0.92 -17.42
N LYS A 358 25.36 1.67 -16.85
CA LYS A 358 26.32 1.17 -15.85
C LYS A 358 25.82 1.47 -14.45
N LEU A 359 25.87 0.47 -13.58
CA LEU A 359 25.38 0.54 -12.21
C LEU A 359 25.98 1.71 -11.42
N ASP A 360 27.31 1.85 -11.48
CA ASP A 360 28.02 2.87 -10.73
C ASP A 360 27.71 4.29 -11.20
N GLU A 361 27.59 4.49 -12.52
CA GLU A 361 27.27 5.80 -13.10
C GLU A 361 25.85 6.25 -12.70
N LYS A 362 24.87 5.33 -12.78
CA LYS A 362 23.49 5.61 -12.35
C LYS A 362 23.35 5.81 -10.84
N ALA A 363 24.06 5.04 -10.04
CA ALA A 363 24.07 5.23 -8.60
C ALA A 363 24.69 6.62 -8.23
N ASP A 364 25.79 6.99 -8.86
CA ASP A 364 26.45 8.29 -8.64
C ASP A 364 25.54 9.47 -9.04
N GLU A 365 24.84 9.37 -10.18
CA GLU A 365 23.84 10.36 -10.64
C GLU A 365 22.78 10.60 -9.55
N TRP A 366 22.21 9.52 -9.02
CA TRP A 366 21.20 9.63 -7.97
C TRP A 366 21.77 10.18 -6.67
N GLN A 367 22.92 9.66 -6.22
CA GLN A 367 23.55 10.07 -4.96
C GLN A 367 23.90 11.55 -4.95
N GLU A 368 24.41 12.07 -6.06
CA GLU A 368 24.70 13.50 -6.17
C GLU A 368 23.42 14.35 -6.09
N LYS A 369 22.35 13.90 -6.77
CA LYS A 369 21.06 14.57 -6.75
C LYS A 369 20.42 14.54 -5.35
N ALA A 370 20.39 13.37 -4.70
CA ALA A 370 19.85 13.20 -3.36
C ALA A 370 20.62 14.05 -2.33
N ARG A 371 21.94 14.07 -2.42
CA ARG A 371 22.81 14.89 -1.57
C ARG A 371 22.52 16.38 -1.71
N LYS A 372 22.37 16.89 -2.96
CA LYS A 372 22.03 18.30 -3.23
C LYS A 372 20.67 18.66 -2.62
N LEU A 373 19.64 17.83 -2.83
CA LEU A 373 18.30 18.05 -2.30
C LEU A 373 18.28 18.05 -0.77
N ALA A 374 18.94 17.09 -0.14
CA ALA A 374 19.04 17.02 1.31
C ALA A 374 19.80 18.22 1.92
N ALA A 375 20.93 18.61 1.30
CA ALA A 375 21.73 19.75 1.76
C ALA A 375 20.95 21.07 1.63
N GLU A 376 20.23 21.26 0.54
CA GLU A 376 19.39 22.45 0.32
C GLU A 376 18.25 22.54 1.34
N LEU A 377 17.55 21.41 1.59
CA LEU A 377 16.51 21.37 2.62
C LEU A 377 17.10 21.70 4.00
N GLY A 378 18.25 21.11 4.35
CA GLY A 378 18.93 21.39 5.62
C GLY A 378 19.36 22.85 5.76
N ARG A 379 19.83 23.48 4.67
CA ARG A 379 20.15 24.91 4.64
C ARG A 379 18.93 25.77 4.94
N GLN A 380 17.82 25.51 4.26
CA GLN A 380 16.55 26.23 4.47
C GLN A 380 16.03 26.09 5.90
N MET A 381 16.17 24.91 6.51
CA MET A 381 15.79 24.68 7.91
C MET A 381 16.61 25.53 8.87
N VAL A 382 17.93 25.61 8.65
CA VAL A 382 18.81 26.43 9.49
C VAL A 382 18.50 27.92 9.34
N GLU A 383 18.28 28.40 8.11
CA GLU A 383 17.89 29.80 7.86
C GLU A 383 16.58 30.22 8.56
N ARG A 384 15.66 29.26 8.71
CA ARG A 384 14.36 29.48 9.38
C ARG A 384 14.41 29.28 10.89
N ALA A 385 15.51 28.77 11.45
CA ALA A 385 15.59 28.42 12.86
C ALA A 385 15.61 29.63 13.83
N GLY A 386 15.83 30.83 13.33
CA GLY A 386 15.79 32.07 14.10
C GLY A 386 17.00 32.29 15.03
N ASN A 387 17.13 33.50 15.57
CA ASN A 387 18.29 33.90 16.37
C ASN A 387 18.52 33.06 17.63
N ALA A 388 17.44 32.60 18.30
CA ALA A 388 17.54 31.77 19.50
C ALA A 388 18.33 30.49 19.25
N ALA A 389 18.12 29.82 18.11
CA ALA A 389 18.83 28.60 17.74
C ALA A 389 20.32 28.84 17.41
N PHE A 390 20.67 30.05 16.94
CA PHE A 390 22.10 30.42 16.71
C PHE A 390 22.82 30.68 18.02
N VAL A 391 22.17 31.35 19.00
CA VAL A 391 22.72 31.54 20.36
C VAL A 391 22.82 30.20 21.06
N GLY A 392 21.82 29.37 20.91
CA GLY A 392 21.79 28.01 21.42
C GLY A 392 21.25 27.86 22.84
N HIS A 393 20.93 26.61 23.16
CA HIS A 393 20.35 26.23 24.45
C HIS A 393 21.05 25.01 25.06
N ARG A 394 21.17 24.99 26.40
CA ARG A 394 21.74 23.86 27.15
C ARG A 394 20.68 22.89 27.56
N VAL A 395 20.84 21.63 27.18
CA VAL A 395 19.87 20.56 27.47
C VAL A 395 20.57 19.43 28.22
N GLU A 396 19.91 18.95 29.29
CA GLU A 396 20.36 17.73 29.96
C GLU A 396 19.93 16.52 29.15
N VAL A 397 20.91 15.71 28.73
CA VAL A 397 20.67 14.44 28.03
C VAL A 397 21.17 13.26 28.87
N LYS A 398 20.45 12.14 28.84
CA LYS A 398 20.90 10.91 29.51
C LYS A 398 22.06 10.31 28.72
N THR A 399 23.16 10.01 29.39
CA THR A 399 24.25 9.23 28.79
C THR A 399 23.84 7.76 28.78
N GLY A 400 23.96 7.09 27.64
CA GLY A 400 23.56 5.66 27.46
C GLY A 400 24.42 4.64 28.24
N GLY A 401 25.17 5.08 29.26
CA GLY A 401 25.91 4.29 30.24
C GLY A 401 25.11 4.12 31.54
N LYS A 402 25.71 3.85 32.65
CA LYS A 402 25.09 3.59 33.94
C LYS A 402 23.84 4.44 34.24
N LYS A 403 22.79 3.82 34.81
CA LYS A 403 21.55 4.49 35.25
C LYS A 403 21.88 5.82 35.94
N ASP A 404 21.29 6.93 35.43
CA ASP A 404 21.25 8.28 36.03
C ASP A 404 22.40 9.25 35.78
N GLU A 405 23.40 8.96 34.93
CA GLU A 405 24.33 10.00 34.52
C GLU A 405 23.68 10.92 33.47
N LYS A 406 23.47 12.19 33.82
CA LYS A 406 23.03 13.25 32.94
C LYS A 406 24.24 14.08 32.51
N LYS A 407 24.31 14.40 31.22
CA LYS A 407 25.30 15.32 30.66
C LYS A 407 24.58 16.55 30.09
N THR A 408 25.06 17.74 30.43
CA THR A 408 24.58 18.98 29.80
C THR A 408 25.25 19.17 28.45
N VAL A 409 24.48 19.26 27.38
CA VAL A 409 24.98 19.51 26.02
C VAL A 409 24.43 20.83 25.51
N LEU A 410 25.32 21.65 24.91
CA LEU A 410 24.92 22.87 24.24
C LEU A 410 24.56 22.54 22.79
N TYR A 411 23.29 22.79 22.42
CA TYR A 411 22.81 22.71 21.05
C TYR A 411 22.84 24.12 20.43
N THR A 412 23.37 24.22 19.21
CA THR A 412 23.38 25.44 18.40
C THR A 412 23.12 25.10 16.94
N ALA A 413 22.49 25.99 16.18
CA ALA A 413 22.21 25.78 14.76
C ALA A 413 23.49 25.49 13.93
N PRO A 414 24.62 26.21 14.10
CA PRO A 414 25.83 25.88 13.36
C PRO A 414 26.38 24.50 13.67
N LYS A 415 26.33 24.05 14.93
CA LYS A 415 26.79 22.71 15.32
C LYS A 415 25.92 21.61 14.75
N ALA A 416 24.61 21.76 14.83
CA ALA A 416 23.64 20.83 14.26
C ALA A 416 23.83 20.71 12.74
N TYR A 417 23.96 21.81 12.05
CA TYR A 417 24.17 21.86 10.61
C TYR A 417 25.52 21.23 10.18
N ASN A 418 26.60 21.52 10.86
CA ASN A 418 27.89 20.91 10.57
C ASN A 418 27.84 19.37 10.77
N SER A 419 27.23 18.90 11.84
CA SER A 419 27.01 17.46 12.08
C SER A 419 26.19 16.82 10.93
N PHE A 420 25.09 17.46 10.54
CA PHE A 420 24.29 17.02 9.42
C PHE A 420 25.07 16.94 8.11
N LEU A 421 25.82 17.98 7.75
CA LEU A 421 26.64 17.98 6.53
C LEU A 421 27.72 16.91 6.55
N TYR A 422 28.34 16.66 7.72
CA TYR A 422 29.33 15.60 7.89
C TYR A 422 28.72 14.22 7.62
N ASP A 423 27.56 13.92 8.22
CA ASP A 423 26.88 12.64 8.02
C ASP A 423 26.38 12.47 6.58
N LEU A 424 25.89 13.56 5.98
CA LEU A 424 25.45 13.54 4.59
C LEU A 424 26.63 13.29 3.61
N ARG A 425 27.83 13.83 3.89
CA ARG A 425 29.04 13.54 3.10
C ARG A 425 29.50 12.09 3.23
N LYS A 426 29.34 11.49 4.41
CA LYS A 426 29.62 10.06 4.61
C LYS A 426 28.64 9.16 3.89
N LEU A 427 27.37 9.54 3.89
CA LEU A 427 26.31 8.77 3.24
C LEU A 427 26.42 8.83 1.72
N TYR A 428 26.75 10.00 1.17
CA TYR A 428 26.92 10.29 -0.25
C TYR A 428 28.33 10.87 -0.50
N PRO A 429 29.36 10.03 -0.54
CA PRO A 429 30.71 10.50 -0.77
C PRO A 429 30.85 11.13 -2.15
N LYS A 430 31.54 12.26 -2.24
CA LYS A 430 31.99 12.75 -3.55
C LYS A 430 33.06 11.80 -4.07
N LYS A 431 32.87 11.24 -5.26
CA LYS A 431 34.01 10.70 -5.99
C LYS A 431 34.92 11.89 -6.35
N GLU A 432 36.18 11.86 -5.95
CA GLU A 432 37.19 12.78 -6.45
C GLU A 432 37.18 12.60 -7.97
N GLY A 433 36.80 13.66 -8.71
CA GLY A 433 36.77 13.64 -10.14
C GLY A 433 38.15 13.22 -10.63
N GLY A 434 38.23 12.14 -11.38
CA GLY A 434 39.39 11.85 -12.17
C GLY A 434 39.67 13.10 -13.00
N THR A 435 40.78 13.75 -12.70
CA THR A 435 41.36 14.78 -13.55
C THR A 435 41.42 14.25 -14.97
N ALA A 436 40.62 14.85 -15.86
CA ALA A 436 40.74 14.66 -17.30
C ALA A 436 42.09 15.21 -17.75
#